data_16c913d9f8f61abf82e5a5bdc12dcc06
#
_entry.id   16c913d9f8f61abf82e5a5bdc12dcc06
#
_cell.length_a   1.000
_cell.length_b   1.000
_cell.length_c   1.000
_cell.angle_alpha   90.00
_cell.angle_beta   90.00
_cell.angle_gamma   90.00
#
_symmetry.space_group_name_H-M   'P 1'
#
loop_
_entity.id
_entity.type
_entity.pdbx_description
1 polymer ?
#
loop_
_entity_poly.entity_id
_entity_poly.type
_entity_poly.pdbx_seq_one_letter_code
_entity_poly.pdbx_strand_id
1 'polypeptide(L)'
;MRFLIDANMPRSVAELLKRYDHEAVDVRDIGMGGATDSEIAAYAQMNSLVLVTRDFDFADIRNYPPGRYAGLLVLALPKDAVARFILQVMESFVSQKKLVEALPGRIAILEPARVRVRPPAG
;
A
#
# COMPACT_ATOMS: atom_id res chain seq x y z
N MET A 1 3.39 -6.30 -10.48
CA MET A 1 2.99 -5.02 -9.86
C MET A 1 4.20 -4.29 -9.31
N ARG A 2 4.12 -2.97 -9.23
CA ARG A 2 5.17 -2.13 -8.67
C ARG A 2 4.60 -1.38 -7.48
N PHE A 3 5.31 -1.43 -6.34
CA PHE A 3 4.82 -0.87 -5.08
C PHE A 3 5.75 0.22 -4.55
N LEU A 4 5.18 1.23 -3.92
CA LEU A 4 5.89 2.26 -3.17
C LEU A 4 5.56 2.06 -1.69
N ILE A 5 6.59 1.82 -0.87
CA ILE A 5 6.44 1.51 0.55
C ILE A 5 6.65 2.78 1.36
N ASP A 6 5.62 3.19 2.11
CA ASP A 6 5.70 4.36 2.98
C ASP A 6 6.63 4.10 4.18
N ALA A 7 7.18 5.17 4.75
CA ALA A 7 8.14 5.08 5.86
C ALA A 7 7.53 4.50 7.15
N ASN A 8 6.19 4.49 7.27
CA ASN A 8 5.52 3.91 8.43
C ASN A 8 5.35 2.39 8.34
N MET A 9 5.89 1.77 7.30
CA MET A 9 5.87 0.32 7.11
C MET A 9 7.23 -0.28 7.47
N PRO A 10 7.27 -1.54 7.94
CA PRO A 10 8.55 -2.23 8.13
C PRO A 10 9.31 -2.35 6.81
N ARG A 11 10.64 -2.19 6.88
CA ARG A 11 11.48 -2.33 5.67
C ARG A 11 11.38 -3.71 5.03
N SER A 12 11.12 -4.74 5.83
CA SER A 12 10.98 -6.11 5.35
C SER A 12 9.78 -6.33 4.42
N VAL A 13 8.86 -5.35 4.34
CA VAL A 13 7.75 -5.43 3.38
C VAL A 13 8.25 -5.47 1.95
N ALA A 14 9.32 -4.71 1.63
CA ALA A 14 9.89 -4.73 0.28
C ALA A 14 10.39 -6.13 -0.09
N GLU A 15 11.06 -6.82 0.83
CA GLU A 15 11.52 -8.19 0.60
C GLU A 15 10.36 -9.16 0.40
N LEU A 16 9.30 -9.00 1.19
CA LEU A 16 8.10 -9.82 1.05
C LEU A 16 7.51 -9.68 -0.35
N LEU A 17 7.34 -8.44 -0.83
CA LEU A 17 6.76 -8.18 -2.16
C LEU A 17 7.63 -8.77 -3.26
N LYS A 18 8.95 -8.67 -3.13
CA LYS A 18 9.88 -9.25 -4.11
C LYS A 18 9.78 -10.77 -4.17
N ARG A 19 9.51 -11.43 -3.06
CA ARG A 19 9.30 -12.89 -3.04
C ARG A 19 8.05 -13.31 -3.81
N TYR A 20 7.11 -12.40 -3.98
CA TYR A 20 5.89 -12.62 -4.77
C TYR A 20 6.00 -12.02 -6.17
N ASP A 21 7.23 -11.82 -6.64
CA ASP A 21 7.56 -11.34 -7.99
C ASP A 21 7.06 -9.93 -8.28
N HIS A 22 7.00 -9.09 -7.26
CA HIS A 22 6.67 -7.67 -7.42
C HIS A 22 7.91 -6.80 -7.26
N GLU A 23 7.89 -5.63 -7.88
CA GLU A 23 8.88 -4.60 -7.64
C GLU A 23 8.44 -3.76 -6.44
N ALA A 24 9.39 -3.32 -5.63
CA ALA A 24 9.10 -2.52 -4.45
C ALA A 24 10.16 -1.45 -4.27
N VAL A 25 9.72 -0.21 -4.04
CA VAL A 25 10.57 0.94 -3.75
C VAL A 25 10.15 1.47 -2.39
N ASP A 26 11.09 1.57 -1.46
CA ASP A 26 10.87 2.14 -0.14
C ASP A 26 11.19 3.64 -0.22
N VAL A 27 10.28 4.50 0.26
CA VAL A 27 10.48 5.96 0.19
C VAL A 27 11.76 6.39 0.90
N ARG A 28 12.18 5.65 1.93
CA ARG A 28 13.42 5.96 2.66
C ARG A 28 14.67 5.77 1.79
N ASP A 29 14.59 4.90 0.80
CA ASP A 29 15.73 4.58 -0.07
C ASP A 29 15.86 5.56 -1.25
N ILE A 30 14.87 6.42 -1.45
CA ILE A 30 14.88 7.41 -2.52
C ILE A 30 14.84 8.84 -1.99
N GLY A 31 15.21 9.02 -0.71
CA GLY A 31 15.28 10.33 -0.10
C GLY A 31 13.95 10.96 0.25
N MET A 32 12.89 10.17 0.32
CA MET A 32 11.53 10.66 0.59
C MET A 32 10.98 10.24 1.95
N GLY A 33 11.86 9.81 2.88
CA GLY A 33 11.42 9.38 4.20
C GLY A 33 10.72 10.47 5.01
N GLY A 34 11.02 11.75 4.73
CA GLY A 34 10.37 12.90 5.36
C GLY A 34 9.39 13.61 4.46
N ALA A 35 9.02 13.04 3.32
CA ALA A 35 8.11 13.68 2.37
C ALA A 35 6.69 13.77 2.95
N THR A 36 5.94 14.78 2.48
CA THR A 36 4.53 14.94 2.85
C THR A 36 3.68 13.90 2.14
N ASP A 37 2.47 13.68 2.65
CA ASP A 37 1.51 12.77 2.01
C ASP A 37 1.25 13.15 0.55
N SER A 38 1.11 14.44 0.28
CA SER A 38 0.88 14.93 -1.09
C SER A 38 2.06 14.61 -2.01
N GLU A 39 3.29 14.74 -1.50
CA GLU A 39 4.48 14.43 -2.29
C GLU A 39 4.60 12.94 -2.58
N ILE A 40 4.30 12.10 -1.57
CA ILE A 40 4.32 10.65 -1.72
C ILE A 40 3.25 10.21 -2.72
N ALA A 41 2.04 10.74 -2.59
CA ALA A 41 0.94 10.43 -3.50
C ALA A 41 1.28 10.83 -4.95
N ALA A 42 1.86 12.02 -5.14
CA ALA A 42 2.26 12.50 -6.46
C ALA A 42 3.32 11.58 -7.08
N TYR A 43 4.30 11.17 -6.29
CA TYR A 43 5.34 10.25 -6.76
C TYR A 43 4.76 8.91 -7.19
N ALA A 44 3.87 8.35 -6.36
CA ALA A 44 3.20 7.08 -6.68
C ALA A 44 2.41 7.19 -7.98
N GLN A 45 1.67 8.29 -8.14
CA GLN A 45 0.86 8.52 -9.33
C GLN A 45 1.72 8.68 -10.58
N MET A 46 2.75 9.50 -10.52
CA MET A 46 3.64 9.77 -11.66
C MET A 46 4.39 8.53 -12.13
N ASN A 47 4.71 7.64 -11.21
CA ASN A 47 5.51 6.44 -11.50
C ASN A 47 4.66 5.17 -11.57
N SER A 48 3.34 5.28 -11.51
CA SER A 48 2.41 4.15 -11.58
C SER A 48 2.72 3.08 -10.53
N LEU A 49 2.98 3.52 -9.30
CA LEU A 49 3.27 2.64 -8.18
C LEU A 49 2.05 2.52 -7.27
N VAL A 50 1.78 1.30 -6.79
CA VAL A 50 0.78 1.07 -5.75
C VAL A 50 1.37 1.56 -4.43
N LEU A 51 0.69 2.52 -3.79
CA LEU A 51 1.14 3.03 -2.49
C LEU A 51 0.72 2.08 -1.37
N VAL A 52 1.67 1.70 -0.53
CA VAL A 52 1.42 0.86 0.66
C VAL A 52 1.74 1.69 1.89
N THR A 53 0.75 1.93 2.73
CA THR A 53 0.88 2.84 3.87
C THR A 53 0.00 2.42 5.05
N ARG A 54 0.37 2.88 6.25
CA ARG A 54 -0.46 2.75 7.44
C ARG A 54 -1.19 4.05 7.77
N ASP A 55 -0.97 5.10 6.97
CA ASP A 55 -1.61 6.40 7.17
C ASP A 55 -3.03 6.38 6.60
N PHE A 56 -4.03 6.40 7.48
CA PHE A 56 -5.42 6.30 7.08
C PHE A 56 -5.90 7.55 6.33
N ASP A 57 -5.14 8.65 6.34
CA ASP A 57 -5.49 9.84 5.57
C ASP A 57 -5.55 9.54 4.07
N PHE A 58 -4.79 8.54 3.60
CA PHE A 58 -4.85 8.11 2.19
C PHE A 58 -6.15 7.40 1.82
N ALA A 59 -6.99 7.07 2.81
CA ALA A 59 -8.32 6.52 2.56
C ALA A 59 -9.37 7.61 2.30
N ASP A 60 -9.01 8.88 2.40
CA ASP A 60 -9.92 9.98 2.07
C ASP A 60 -9.97 10.13 0.55
N ILE A 61 -11.02 9.58 -0.06
CA ILE A 61 -11.16 9.53 -1.52
C ILE A 61 -11.39 10.91 -2.13
N ARG A 62 -11.69 11.92 -1.34
CA ARG A 62 -11.83 13.31 -1.84
C ARG A 62 -10.44 13.89 -2.13
N ASN A 63 -9.46 13.58 -1.29
CA ASN A 63 -8.07 14.06 -1.47
C ASN A 63 -7.26 13.12 -2.36
N TYR A 64 -7.56 11.81 -2.28
CA TYR A 64 -6.82 10.78 -3.01
C TYR A 64 -7.81 9.89 -3.77
N PRO A 65 -8.40 10.38 -4.89
CA PRO A 65 -9.37 9.59 -5.66
C PRO A 65 -8.73 8.32 -6.20
N PRO A 66 -9.20 7.12 -5.81
CA PRO A 66 -8.55 5.87 -6.20
C PRO A 66 -8.39 5.67 -7.70
N GLY A 67 -9.33 6.20 -8.50
CA GLY A 67 -9.28 6.06 -9.96
C GLY A 67 -8.05 6.69 -10.61
N ARG A 68 -7.33 7.55 -9.90
CA ARG A 68 -6.14 8.24 -10.42
C ARG A 68 -4.83 7.51 -10.07
N TYR A 69 -4.92 6.37 -9.38
CA TYR A 69 -3.74 5.68 -8.87
C TYR A 69 -3.66 4.26 -9.40
N ALA A 70 -2.44 3.72 -9.46
CA ALA A 70 -2.22 2.31 -9.77
C ALA A 70 -2.77 1.41 -8.66
N GLY A 71 -3.07 1.99 -7.51
CA GLY A 71 -3.67 1.34 -6.36
C GLY A 71 -3.23 2.02 -5.09
N LEU A 72 -4.13 2.03 -4.10
CA LEU A 72 -3.82 2.48 -2.75
C LEU A 72 -4.07 1.31 -1.81
N LEU A 73 -3.07 0.94 -1.02
CA LEU A 73 -3.15 -0.17 -0.07
C LEU A 73 -2.90 0.40 1.32
N VAL A 74 -3.97 0.55 2.10
CA VAL A 74 -3.92 1.16 3.42
C VAL A 74 -4.13 0.08 4.49
N LEU A 75 -3.17 -0.03 5.41
CA LEU A 75 -3.24 -0.99 6.51
C LEU A 75 -3.82 -0.29 7.75
N ALA A 76 -5.08 -0.60 8.04
CA ALA A 76 -5.79 -0.06 9.21
C ALA A 76 -5.60 -1.00 10.40
N LEU A 77 -4.43 -0.93 11.00
CA LEU A 77 -3.99 -1.81 12.08
C LEU A 77 -3.78 -1.02 13.37
N PRO A 78 -3.79 -1.67 14.55
CA PRO A 78 -3.49 -1.00 15.81
C PRO A 78 -2.14 -0.29 15.76
N LYS A 79 -2.02 0.83 16.48
CA LYS A 79 -0.78 1.63 16.49
C LYS A 79 0.43 0.84 16.99
N ASP A 80 0.20 -0.10 17.91
CA ASP A 80 1.24 -0.93 18.51
C ASP A 80 1.47 -2.24 17.75
N ALA A 81 0.92 -2.38 16.55
CA ALA A 81 1.12 -3.57 15.74
C ALA A 81 2.61 -3.79 15.47
N VAL A 82 3.10 -4.98 15.79
CA VAL A 82 4.51 -5.33 15.59
C VAL A 82 4.75 -5.71 14.13
N ALA A 83 6.02 -5.61 13.71
CA ALA A 83 6.40 -5.87 12.32
C ALA A 83 5.96 -7.25 11.83
N ARG A 84 6.09 -8.29 12.66
CA ARG A 84 5.65 -9.65 12.29
C ARG A 84 4.18 -9.69 11.92
N PHE A 85 3.33 -9.00 12.70
CA PHE A 85 1.90 -8.97 12.43
C PHE A 85 1.59 -8.22 11.13
N ILE A 86 2.28 -7.09 10.92
CA ILE A 86 2.12 -6.31 9.69
C ILE A 86 2.51 -7.15 8.47
N LEU A 87 3.61 -7.90 8.57
CA LEU A 87 4.06 -8.78 7.50
C LEU A 87 3.05 -9.91 7.25
N GLN A 88 2.45 -10.47 8.29
CA GLN A 88 1.42 -11.49 8.14
C GLN A 88 0.20 -10.96 7.38
N VAL A 89 -0.24 -9.75 7.72
CA VAL A 89 -1.37 -9.11 7.04
C VAL A 89 -1.02 -8.86 5.57
N MET A 90 0.17 -8.34 5.30
CA MET A 90 0.64 -8.11 3.93
C MET A 90 0.71 -9.41 3.14
N GLU A 91 1.30 -10.46 3.72
CA GLU A 91 1.45 -11.73 3.02
C GLU A 91 0.09 -12.37 2.72
N SER A 92 -0.83 -12.29 3.67
CA SER A 92 -2.19 -12.79 3.46
C SER A 92 -2.85 -12.10 2.26
N PHE A 93 -2.61 -10.81 2.08
CA PHE A 93 -3.16 -10.07 0.95
C PHE A 93 -2.45 -10.43 -0.37
N VAL A 94 -1.11 -10.33 -0.39
CA VAL A 94 -0.38 -10.49 -1.67
C VAL A 94 -0.37 -11.92 -2.17
N SER A 95 -0.62 -12.90 -1.32
CA SER A 95 -0.77 -14.29 -1.73
C SER A 95 -2.09 -14.53 -2.48
N GLN A 96 -3.03 -13.60 -2.40
CA GLN A 96 -4.31 -13.68 -3.10
C GLN A 96 -4.21 -12.89 -4.41
N LYS A 97 -3.81 -13.57 -5.46
CA LYS A 97 -3.52 -12.95 -6.75
C LYS A 97 -4.66 -12.08 -7.29
N LYS A 98 -5.90 -12.53 -7.11
CA LYS A 98 -7.06 -11.77 -7.58
C LYS A 98 -7.22 -10.43 -6.87
N LEU A 99 -6.90 -10.37 -5.58
CA LEU A 99 -6.96 -9.11 -4.83
C LEU A 99 -5.90 -8.13 -5.32
N VAL A 100 -4.69 -8.63 -5.58
CA VAL A 100 -3.61 -7.80 -6.11
C VAL A 100 -3.98 -7.27 -7.49
N GLU A 101 -4.50 -8.11 -8.36
CA GLU A 101 -4.90 -7.73 -9.71
C GLU A 101 -6.06 -6.72 -9.72
N ALA A 102 -6.83 -6.64 -8.65
CA ALA A 102 -7.94 -5.69 -8.53
C ALA A 102 -7.51 -4.28 -8.11
N LEU A 103 -6.24 -4.10 -7.70
CA LEU A 103 -5.76 -2.82 -7.15
C LEU A 103 -5.82 -1.62 -8.10
N PRO A 104 -5.52 -1.73 -9.41
CA PRO A 104 -5.53 -0.55 -10.27
C PRO A 104 -6.85 0.22 -10.20
N GLY A 105 -6.75 1.51 -9.88
CA GLY A 105 -7.92 2.39 -9.76
C GLY A 105 -8.76 2.16 -8.51
N ARG A 106 -8.25 1.43 -7.53
CA ARG A 106 -8.99 1.10 -6.31
C ARG A 106 -8.16 1.34 -5.06
N ILE A 107 -8.86 1.44 -3.94
CA ILE A 107 -8.23 1.40 -2.63
C ILE A 107 -8.61 0.09 -1.95
N ALA A 108 -7.61 -0.59 -1.39
CA ALA A 108 -7.82 -1.75 -0.54
C ALA A 108 -7.43 -1.37 0.89
N ILE A 109 -8.35 -1.58 1.82
CA ILE A 109 -8.12 -1.33 3.24
C ILE A 109 -7.98 -2.66 3.94
N LEU A 110 -6.77 -2.93 4.45
CA LEU A 110 -6.46 -4.16 5.17
C LEU A 110 -6.68 -3.95 6.66
N GLU A 111 -7.63 -4.68 7.21
CA GLU A 111 -7.89 -4.73 8.64
C GLU A 111 -7.41 -6.07 9.18
N PRO A 112 -7.31 -6.25 10.52
CA PRO A 112 -6.78 -7.52 11.07
C PRO A 112 -7.47 -8.78 10.57
N ALA A 113 -8.79 -8.72 10.29
CA ALA A 113 -9.57 -9.88 9.94
C ALA A 113 -10.30 -9.78 8.60
N ARG A 114 -10.10 -8.69 7.84
CA ARG A 114 -10.79 -8.54 6.55
C ARG A 114 -10.10 -7.54 5.63
N VAL A 115 -10.46 -7.62 4.35
CA VAL A 115 -10.02 -6.68 3.32
C VAL A 115 -11.26 -5.98 2.75
N ARG A 116 -11.21 -4.65 2.64
CA ARG A 116 -12.25 -3.87 1.96
C ARG A 116 -11.65 -3.26 0.71
N VAL A 117 -12.30 -3.46 -0.44
CA VAL A 117 -11.86 -2.90 -1.73
C VAL A 117 -12.91 -1.91 -2.22
N ARG A 118 -12.48 -0.72 -2.59
CA ARG A 118 -13.36 0.38 -3.05
C ARG A 118 -12.81 1.02 -4.32
N PRO A 119 -13.58 1.21 -5.39
CA PRO A 119 -14.90 0.57 -5.55
C PRO A 119 -14.79 -0.95 -5.62
N PRO A 120 -15.90 -1.68 -5.44
CA PRO A 120 -15.85 -3.14 -5.47
C PRO A 120 -15.22 -3.67 -6.75
N ALA A 121 -14.46 -4.78 -6.61
CA ALA A 121 -13.82 -5.44 -7.74
C ALA A 121 -14.83 -6.42 -8.38
N GLY A 122 -15.35 -6.08 -9.49
CA GLY A 122 -16.22 -6.98 -10.23
C GLY A 122 -17.61 -6.47 -10.46
#